data_5d77602f210a3b0f774af2c0ec6e51d0
#
_entry.id   5d77602f210a3b0f774af2c0ec6e51d0
#
_cell.length_a   1.000
_cell.length_b   1.000
_cell.length_c   1.000
_cell.angle_alpha   90.00
_cell.angle_beta   90.00
_cell.angle_gamma   90.00
#
_symmetry.space_group_name_H-M   'P 1'
#
loop_
_entity.id
_entity.type
_entity.pdbx_description
1 polymer ?
#
loop_
_entity_poly.entity_id
_entity_poly.type
_entity_poly.pdbx_seq_one_letter_code
_entity_poly.pdbx_strand_id
1 'polypeptide(L)'
;QKSPEYQGKSSLRRLKYGFITSICEGMTLEEVVDFAAEHHLECLEVACWPQGGAQRRYAGVSHIDVANLTEEKAEEIKNLCAAKKVEISSLAYYPNTLEPDLEKRKSYIEHIYKLIDASAMLDVNMITTFVGRDPKKNVDDNMEIVKEVWPPIVKYAEEKGVKIAIENCPMLFTNDEWPGGQNIMTTPANWRRVFEIIDSPNFGINYDPSHFVWQMIDYIQPLYEFKDKIFHVHYKDIKLYQDKLADVGIMATPLQYMSPKLPGLGDVDWGKYVSALTDIGYTGYTCIEVEDKAFENSLEDAKKAVVLSAKYLRNFVI
;
A
#
# COMPACT_ATOMS: atom_id res chain seq x y z
N GLN A 1 -8.29 39.38 19.19
CA GLN A 1 -7.85 37.98 18.95
C GLN A 1 -7.23 37.93 17.54
N LYS A 2 -5.91 37.89 17.46
CA LYS A 2 -5.21 37.71 16.19
C LYS A 2 -5.45 36.27 15.74
N SER A 3 -6.03 36.11 14.53
CA SER A 3 -6.02 34.83 13.82
C SER A 3 -4.59 34.35 13.65
N PRO A 4 -4.34 33.04 13.77
CA PRO A 4 -2.99 32.52 13.59
C PRO A 4 -2.52 32.89 12.19
N GLU A 5 -1.36 33.55 12.12
CA GLU A 5 -0.70 33.89 10.88
C GLU A 5 -0.47 32.60 10.08
N TYR A 6 -1.15 32.50 8.97
CA TYR A 6 -0.91 31.49 7.95
C TYR A 6 0.49 31.76 7.38
N GLN A 7 1.50 31.16 7.99
CA GLN A 7 2.85 31.25 7.45
C GLN A 7 2.88 30.49 6.14
N GLY A 8 2.89 31.24 5.06
CA GLY A 8 2.87 30.74 3.70
C GLY A 8 4.14 29.97 3.30
N LYS A 9 4.22 28.74 3.74
CA LYS A 9 5.10 27.72 3.17
C LYS A 9 4.23 26.60 2.60
N SER A 10 3.36 26.95 1.68
CA SER A 10 2.46 26.01 1.02
C SER A 10 3.20 24.90 0.27
N SER A 11 4.43 25.12 -0.17
CA SER A 11 5.24 24.12 -0.87
C SER A 11 5.71 22.93 0.01
N LEU A 12 5.69 23.08 1.35
CA LEU A 12 6.14 22.06 2.27
C LEU A 12 5.01 21.15 2.80
N ARG A 13 3.76 21.43 2.45
CA ARG A 13 2.58 20.75 3.01
C ARG A 13 1.69 20.08 1.95
N ARG A 14 2.10 20.06 0.71
CA ARG A 14 1.30 19.38 -0.30
C ARG A 14 1.53 17.88 -0.24
N LEU A 15 0.49 17.12 -0.60
CA LEU A 15 0.58 15.69 -0.76
C LEU A 15 1.48 15.36 -1.96
N LYS A 16 2.48 14.52 -1.75
CA LYS A 16 3.28 13.98 -2.84
C LYS A 16 2.53 12.79 -3.42
N TYR A 17 2.36 12.75 -4.73
CA TYR A 17 1.68 11.63 -5.32
C TYR A 17 2.42 11.00 -6.49
N GLY A 18 2.22 9.69 -6.61
CA GLY A 18 2.86 8.86 -7.59
C GLY A 18 2.06 7.58 -7.78
N PHE A 19 2.73 6.48 -7.98
CA PHE A 19 2.06 5.20 -8.20
C PHE A 19 2.88 4.02 -7.69
N ILE A 20 2.21 2.87 -7.56
CA ILE A 20 2.85 1.59 -7.23
C ILE A 20 3.40 0.94 -8.50
N THR A 21 4.67 0.53 -8.47
CA THR A 21 5.35 0.05 -9.68
C THR A 21 5.01 -1.38 -10.08
N SER A 22 4.32 -2.13 -9.24
CA SER A 22 3.94 -3.52 -9.52
C SER A 22 3.14 -3.71 -10.81
N ILE A 23 2.45 -2.65 -11.28
CA ILE A 23 1.72 -2.66 -12.55
C ILE A 23 2.63 -2.54 -13.77
N CYS A 24 3.89 -2.19 -13.57
CA CYS A 24 4.88 -1.96 -14.62
C CYS A 24 5.81 -3.17 -14.81
N GLU A 25 5.25 -4.37 -14.85
CA GLU A 25 6.02 -5.58 -15.12
C GLU A 25 6.74 -5.46 -16.47
N GLY A 26 8.01 -5.88 -16.50
CA GLY A 26 8.84 -5.82 -17.71
C GLY A 26 9.57 -4.49 -17.93
N MET A 27 9.29 -3.45 -17.14
CA MET A 27 10.07 -2.22 -17.14
C MET A 27 11.23 -2.31 -16.15
N THR A 28 12.35 -1.66 -16.45
CA THR A 28 13.43 -1.46 -15.51
C THR A 28 13.09 -0.33 -14.52
N LEU A 29 13.80 -0.25 -13.41
CA LEU A 29 13.63 0.87 -12.47
C LEU A 29 13.85 2.23 -13.17
N GLU A 30 14.88 2.34 -14.00
CA GLU A 30 15.16 3.57 -14.74
C GLU A 30 14.00 3.96 -15.64
N GLU A 31 13.43 3.02 -16.37
CA GLU A 31 12.26 3.24 -17.23
C GLU A 31 11.04 3.68 -16.42
N VAL A 32 10.81 3.09 -15.26
CA VAL A 32 9.69 3.48 -14.37
C VAL A 32 9.89 4.88 -13.80
N VAL A 33 11.11 5.20 -13.38
CA VAL A 33 11.47 6.56 -12.89
C VAL A 33 11.31 7.60 -13.99
N ASP A 34 11.76 7.30 -15.20
CA ASP A 34 11.61 8.19 -16.36
C ASP A 34 10.13 8.43 -16.68
N PHE A 35 9.32 7.37 -16.65
CA PHE A 35 7.87 7.48 -16.86
C PHE A 35 7.22 8.39 -15.79
N ALA A 36 7.58 8.22 -14.53
CA ALA A 36 7.08 9.06 -13.45
C ALA A 36 7.47 10.53 -13.67
N ALA A 37 8.72 10.80 -13.98
CA ALA A 37 9.22 12.16 -14.25
C ALA A 37 8.52 12.81 -15.44
N GLU A 38 8.35 12.08 -16.53
CA GLU A 38 7.66 12.52 -17.73
C GLU A 38 6.22 12.99 -17.47
N HIS A 39 5.53 12.30 -16.57
CA HIS A 39 4.14 12.61 -16.21
C HIS A 39 3.99 13.40 -14.91
N HIS A 40 5.07 14.03 -14.44
CA HIS A 40 5.07 14.88 -13.24
C HIS A 40 4.60 14.15 -11.97
N LEU A 41 4.88 12.87 -11.88
CA LEU A 41 4.65 12.07 -10.68
C LEU A 41 5.91 12.13 -9.80
N GLU A 42 5.71 12.35 -8.51
CA GLU A 42 6.78 12.75 -7.59
C GLU A 42 7.35 11.58 -6.79
N CYS A 43 6.61 10.48 -6.70
CA CYS A 43 7.03 9.34 -5.90
C CYS A 43 6.59 8.00 -6.49
N LEU A 44 7.29 6.96 -6.04
CA LEU A 44 7.04 5.58 -6.43
C LEU A 44 7.04 4.68 -5.20
N GLU A 45 6.00 3.89 -5.06
CA GLU A 45 6.03 2.71 -4.20
C GLU A 45 6.62 1.57 -5.03
N VAL A 46 7.87 1.20 -4.74
CA VAL A 46 8.65 0.31 -5.60
C VAL A 46 8.45 -1.15 -5.20
N ALA A 47 7.96 -1.95 -6.13
CA ALA A 47 7.80 -3.39 -5.96
C ALA A 47 9.16 -4.09 -5.84
N CYS A 48 9.33 -4.90 -4.80
CA CYS A 48 10.57 -5.56 -4.43
C CYS A 48 10.35 -7.03 -4.03
N TRP A 49 9.54 -7.77 -4.81
CA TRP A 49 9.36 -9.21 -4.57
C TRP A 49 10.68 -9.95 -4.76
N PRO A 50 10.83 -11.16 -4.16
CA PRO A 50 11.94 -12.03 -4.49
C PRO A 50 12.01 -12.30 -5.99
N GLN A 51 13.21 -12.43 -6.53
CA GLN A 51 13.41 -12.77 -7.95
C GLN A 51 12.85 -14.16 -8.26
N GLY A 52 12.11 -14.27 -9.37
CA GLY A 52 11.52 -15.52 -9.86
C GLY A 52 10.02 -15.68 -9.54
N GLY A 53 9.33 -16.36 -10.41
CA GLY A 53 7.97 -16.92 -10.34
C GLY A 53 6.87 -16.14 -9.62
N ALA A 54 6.03 -15.44 -10.36
CA ALA A 54 4.75 -14.94 -9.85
C ALA A 54 3.70 -16.04 -9.84
N GLN A 55 3.03 -16.24 -8.70
CA GLN A 55 1.90 -17.16 -8.59
C GLN A 55 0.55 -16.43 -8.56
N ARG A 56 0.55 -15.12 -8.56
CA ARG A 56 -0.64 -14.27 -8.49
C ARG A 56 -0.39 -12.94 -9.20
N ARG A 57 -1.48 -12.25 -9.50
CA ARG A 57 -1.47 -10.95 -10.16
C ARG A 57 -0.53 -9.97 -9.47
N TYR A 58 0.38 -9.35 -10.25
CA TYR A 58 1.40 -8.39 -9.80
C TYR A 58 2.41 -8.92 -8.78
N ALA A 59 2.28 -10.13 -8.27
CA ALA A 59 3.29 -10.75 -7.43
C ALA A 59 4.49 -11.17 -8.28
N GLY A 60 5.67 -11.10 -7.68
CA GLY A 60 6.92 -11.43 -8.37
C GLY A 60 7.52 -10.28 -9.18
N VAL A 61 6.83 -9.15 -9.29
CA VAL A 61 7.41 -7.94 -9.90
C VAL A 61 8.47 -7.38 -8.96
N SER A 62 9.65 -7.10 -9.49
CA SER A 62 10.74 -6.53 -8.71
C SER A 62 11.52 -5.53 -9.57
N HIS A 63 11.58 -4.28 -9.08
CA HIS A 63 12.36 -3.23 -9.72
C HIS A 63 13.66 -2.94 -8.98
N ILE A 64 13.81 -3.45 -7.77
CA ILE A 64 15.04 -3.41 -6.99
C ILE A 64 15.27 -4.80 -6.39
N ASP A 65 16.42 -5.41 -6.68
CA ASP A 65 16.82 -6.68 -6.08
C ASP A 65 17.36 -6.42 -4.66
N VAL A 66 16.45 -6.43 -3.69
CA VAL A 66 16.79 -6.11 -2.30
C VAL A 66 17.65 -7.19 -1.64
N ALA A 67 17.58 -8.43 -2.11
CA ALA A 67 18.36 -9.54 -1.56
C ALA A 67 19.86 -9.41 -1.88
N ASN A 68 20.20 -8.74 -2.97
CA ASN A 68 21.58 -8.59 -3.46
C ASN A 68 21.99 -7.13 -3.60
N LEU A 69 21.32 -6.22 -2.88
CA LEU A 69 21.62 -4.80 -2.95
C LEU A 69 22.97 -4.50 -2.29
N THR A 70 23.87 -3.89 -3.06
CA THR A 70 25.16 -3.39 -2.58
C THR A 70 25.08 -1.89 -2.31
N GLU A 71 26.02 -1.36 -1.52
CA GLU A 71 26.13 0.08 -1.28
C GLU A 71 26.33 0.87 -2.57
N GLU A 72 27.14 0.32 -3.50
CA GLU A 72 27.36 0.92 -4.81
C GLU A 72 26.06 1.02 -5.62
N LYS A 73 25.29 -0.06 -5.68
CA LYS A 73 24.01 -0.07 -6.38
C LYS A 73 22.98 0.86 -5.72
N ALA A 74 22.97 0.92 -4.39
CA ALA A 74 22.11 1.84 -3.65
C ALA A 74 22.44 3.30 -4.01
N GLU A 75 23.71 3.67 -4.11
CA GLU A 75 24.11 5.03 -4.52
C GLU A 75 23.68 5.32 -5.98
N GLU A 76 23.81 4.36 -6.89
CA GLU A 76 23.32 4.51 -8.26
C GLU A 76 21.81 4.81 -8.29
N ILE A 77 21.02 4.09 -7.50
CA ILE A 77 19.59 4.28 -7.40
C ILE A 77 19.24 5.65 -6.81
N LYS A 78 19.90 6.05 -5.73
CA LYS A 78 19.72 7.38 -5.14
C LYS A 78 20.02 8.49 -6.12
N ASN A 79 21.11 8.37 -6.88
CA ASN A 79 21.52 9.34 -7.89
C ASN A 79 20.51 9.43 -9.04
N LEU A 80 20.02 8.29 -9.50
CA LEU A 80 18.96 8.23 -10.53
C LEU A 80 17.71 8.99 -10.07
N CYS A 81 17.22 8.69 -8.87
CA CYS A 81 16.03 9.34 -8.31
C CYS A 81 16.24 10.84 -8.12
N ALA A 82 17.38 11.24 -7.59
CA ALA A 82 17.72 12.66 -7.41
C ALA A 82 17.78 13.42 -8.73
N ALA A 83 18.41 12.84 -9.76
CA ALA A 83 18.53 13.45 -11.09
C ALA A 83 17.15 13.67 -11.75
N LYS A 84 16.21 12.77 -11.53
CA LYS A 84 14.85 12.82 -12.10
C LYS A 84 13.84 13.49 -11.19
N LYS A 85 14.22 13.84 -9.97
CA LYS A 85 13.33 14.44 -8.94
C LYS A 85 12.11 13.55 -8.64
N VAL A 86 12.34 12.24 -8.59
CA VAL A 86 11.34 11.24 -8.22
C VAL A 86 11.82 10.54 -6.95
N GLU A 87 11.02 10.57 -5.89
CA GLU A 87 11.34 9.92 -4.63
C GLU A 87 10.81 8.49 -4.59
N ILE A 88 11.47 7.62 -3.86
CA ILE A 88 10.90 6.32 -3.50
C ILE A 88 10.13 6.49 -2.19
N SER A 89 8.82 6.26 -2.23
CA SER A 89 7.96 6.39 -1.04
C SER A 89 8.13 5.22 -0.08
N SER A 90 8.26 4.03 -0.62
CA SER A 90 8.44 2.80 0.16
C SER A 90 8.95 1.68 -0.74
N LEU A 91 9.51 0.65 -0.12
CA LEU A 91 9.77 -0.63 -0.76
C LEU A 91 8.63 -1.57 -0.42
N ALA A 92 8.01 -2.13 -1.45
CA ALA A 92 6.77 -2.90 -1.33
C ALA A 92 6.98 -4.39 -1.54
N TYR A 93 6.49 -5.17 -0.60
CA TYR A 93 6.38 -6.62 -0.68
C TYR A 93 5.23 -7.07 0.20
N TYR A 94 4.28 -7.83 -0.35
CA TYR A 94 3.01 -8.11 0.31
C TYR A 94 2.77 -9.62 0.49
N PRO A 95 3.56 -10.32 1.33
CA PRO A 95 3.36 -11.73 1.63
C PRO A 95 2.38 -11.92 2.79
N ASN A 96 1.90 -13.15 2.95
CA ASN A 96 1.20 -13.57 4.16
C ASN A 96 2.23 -14.04 5.21
N THR A 97 2.62 -13.17 6.13
CA THR A 97 3.59 -13.54 7.18
C THR A 97 3.02 -14.41 8.29
N LEU A 98 1.72 -14.65 8.28
CA LEU A 98 1.05 -15.62 9.17
C LEU A 98 0.71 -16.93 8.44
N GLU A 99 1.32 -17.17 7.29
CA GLU A 99 1.19 -18.37 6.48
C GLU A 99 1.31 -19.64 7.36
N PRO A 100 0.33 -20.57 7.31
CA PRO A 100 0.38 -21.79 8.12
C PRO A 100 1.52 -22.74 7.75
N ASP A 101 1.97 -22.78 6.50
CA ASP A 101 3.18 -23.48 6.11
C ASP A 101 4.40 -22.75 6.66
N LEU A 102 5.04 -23.31 7.65
CA LEU A 102 6.13 -22.67 8.41
C LEU A 102 7.39 -22.41 7.56
N GLU A 103 7.67 -23.21 6.56
CA GLU A 103 8.82 -22.96 5.66
C GLU A 103 8.54 -21.78 4.75
N LYS A 104 7.33 -21.68 4.20
CA LYS A 104 6.92 -20.50 3.42
C LYS A 104 6.92 -19.25 4.27
N ARG A 105 6.35 -19.31 5.47
CA ARG A 105 6.34 -18.22 6.43
C ARG A 105 7.76 -17.72 6.70
N LYS A 106 8.68 -18.63 6.96
CA LYS A 106 10.09 -18.30 7.20
C LYS A 106 10.71 -17.56 6.01
N SER A 107 10.48 -18.05 4.79
CA SER A 107 11.03 -17.41 3.60
C SER A 107 10.45 -16.00 3.37
N TYR A 108 9.17 -15.81 3.65
CA TYR A 108 8.53 -14.48 3.56
C TYR A 108 9.11 -13.51 4.58
N ILE A 109 9.27 -13.95 5.82
CA ILE A 109 9.83 -13.12 6.89
C ILE A 109 11.31 -12.79 6.61
N GLU A 110 12.09 -13.73 6.12
CA GLU A 110 13.48 -13.49 5.72
C GLU A 110 13.58 -12.39 4.66
N HIS A 111 12.69 -12.40 3.67
CA HIS A 111 12.66 -11.35 2.65
C HIS A 111 12.22 -9.98 3.22
N ILE A 112 11.32 -9.97 4.19
CA ILE A 112 10.94 -8.74 4.91
C ILE A 112 12.17 -8.12 5.60
N TYR A 113 13.03 -8.92 6.24
CA TYR A 113 14.27 -8.41 6.83
C TYR A 113 15.21 -7.80 5.78
N LYS A 114 15.34 -8.43 4.62
CA LYS A 114 16.13 -7.88 3.50
C LYS A 114 15.53 -6.58 2.98
N LEU A 115 14.21 -6.50 2.94
CA LEU A 115 13.49 -5.29 2.54
C LEU A 115 13.77 -4.14 3.51
N ILE A 116 13.77 -4.40 4.81
CA ILE A 116 14.09 -3.40 5.85
C ILE A 116 15.54 -2.92 5.67
N ASP A 117 16.49 -3.82 5.49
CA ASP A 117 17.89 -3.47 5.27
C ASP A 117 18.07 -2.60 4.01
N ALA A 118 17.46 -3.00 2.90
CA ALA A 118 17.52 -2.25 1.65
C ALA A 118 16.88 -0.86 1.78
N SER A 119 15.79 -0.77 2.50
CA SER A 119 15.11 0.51 2.75
C SER A 119 16.01 1.49 3.52
N ALA A 120 16.71 1.01 4.54
CA ALA A 120 17.68 1.81 5.28
C ALA A 120 18.86 2.22 4.39
N MET A 121 19.39 1.30 3.60
CA MET A 121 20.52 1.54 2.69
C MET A 121 20.19 2.59 1.61
N LEU A 122 18.94 2.62 1.17
CA LEU A 122 18.45 3.58 0.16
C LEU A 122 17.96 4.91 0.77
N ASP A 123 18.01 5.08 2.08
CA ASP A 123 17.43 6.22 2.81
C ASP A 123 15.95 6.43 2.54
N VAL A 124 15.23 5.38 2.18
CA VAL A 124 13.78 5.38 2.01
C VAL A 124 13.10 5.31 3.37
N ASN A 125 13.58 4.46 4.25
CA ASN A 125 13.17 4.31 5.64
C ASN A 125 11.67 3.97 5.81
N MET A 126 11.10 3.31 4.82
CA MET A 126 9.73 2.79 4.88
C MET A 126 9.60 1.54 4.00
N ILE A 127 8.92 0.53 4.55
CA ILE A 127 8.43 -0.61 3.78
C ILE A 127 6.91 -0.66 3.86
N THR A 128 6.28 -1.16 2.82
CA THR A 128 4.84 -1.42 2.78
C THR A 128 4.61 -2.92 2.59
N THR A 129 3.73 -3.50 3.39
CA THR A 129 3.53 -4.95 3.45
C THR A 129 2.18 -5.31 4.05
N PHE A 130 1.95 -6.60 4.31
CA PHE A 130 0.82 -7.14 5.05
C PHE A 130 1.26 -7.74 6.38
N VAL A 131 0.33 -7.81 7.33
CA VAL A 131 0.51 -8.65 8.52
C VAL A 131 0.25 -10.11 8.15
N GLY A 132 -0.72 -10.34 7.32
CA GLY A 132 -1.14 -11.68 6.95
C GLY A 132 -2.25 -12.23 7.85
N ARG A 133 -2.67 -13.44 7.55
CA ARG A 133 -3.67 -14.19 8.29
C ARG A 133 -3.59 -15.67 7.93
N ASP A 134 -3.76 -16.54 8.91
CA ASP A 134 -4.13 -17.93 8.67
C ASP A 134 -5.65 -17.96 8.40
N PRO A 135 -6.10 -18.17 7.16
CA PRO A 135 -7.51 -18.06 6.81
C PRO A 135 -8.38 -19.16 7.43
N LYS A 136 -7.77 -20.22 7.94
CA LYS A 136 -8.47 -21.34 8.61
C LYS A 136 -8.70 -21.10 10.11
N LYS A 137 -8.13 -20.03 10.65
CA LYS A 137 -8.25 -19.67 12.07
C LYS A 137 -9.09 -18.43 12.25
N ASN A 138 -9.71 -18.31 13.41
CA ASN A 138 -10.48 -17.14 13.79
C ASN A 138 -9.56 -15.93 14.08
N VAL A 139 -10.16 -14.79 14.35
CA VAL A 139 -9.41 -13.55 14.63
C VAL A 139 -8.58 -13.68 15.90
N ASP A 140 -9.13 -14.23 16.97
CA ASP A 140 -8.43 -14.36 18.26
C ASP A 140 -7.16 -15.22 18.13
N ASP A 141 -7.26 -16.35 17.45
CA ASP A 141 -6.12 -17.23 17.21
C ASP A 141 -5.06 -16.55 16.32
N ASN A 142 -5.49 -15.79 15.32
CA ASN A 142 -4.57 -15.01 14.50
C ASN A 142 -3.85 -13.91 15.31
N MET A 143 -4.53 -13.29 16.27
CA MET A 143 -3.89 -12.29 17.14
C MET A 143 -2.78 -12.94 18.00
N GLU A 144 -2.94 -14.19 18.41
CA GLU A 144 -1.88 -14.93 19.10
C GLU A 144 -0.65 -15.16 18.18
N ILE A 145 -0.88 -15.45 16.90
CA ILE A 145 0.22 -15.57 15.93
C ILE A 145 0.92 -14.23 15.70
N VAL A 146 0.16 -13.14 15.63
CA VAL A 146 0.73 -11.77 15.53
C VAL A 146 1.69 -11.49 16.69
N LYS A 147 1.32 -11.85 17.91
CA LYS A 147 2.17 -11.68 19.11
C LYS A 147 3.51 -12.41 18.99
N GLU A 148 3.52 -13.54 18.29
CA GLU A 148 4.72 -14.35 18.09
C GLU A 148 5.59 -13.81 16.93
N VAL A 149 4.97 -13.49 15.79
CA VAL A 149 5.68 -13.22 14.54
C VAL A 149 6.19 -11.77 14.44
N TRP A 150 5.35 -10.81 14.81
CA TRP A 150 5.60 -9.42 14.45
C TRP A 150 6.51 -8.63 15.39
N PRO A 151 6.52 -8.82 16.72
CA PRO A 151 7.38 -8.02 17.59
C PRO A 151 8.87 -8.04 17.21
N PRO A 152 9.49 -9.18 16.83
CA PRO A 152 10.89 -9.18 16.39
C PRO A 152 11.12 -8.38 15.11
N ILE A 153 10.18 -8.43 14.17
CA ILE A 153 10.26 -7.68 12.89
C ILE A 153 10.23 -6.18 13.16
N VAL A 154 9.30 -5.74 13.99
CA VAL A 154 9.14 -4.32 14.34
C VAL A 154 10.35 -3.81 15.09
N LYS A 155 10.88 -4.59 16.04
CA LYS A 155 12.11 -4.24 16.75
C LYS A 155 13.29 -4.05 15.82
N TYR A 156 13.44 -4.94 14.85
CA TYR A 156 14.49 -4.82 13.83
C TYR A 156 14.32 -3.54 13.00
N ALA A 157 13.10 -3.24 12.57
CA ALA A 157 12.81 -2.00 11.84
C ALA A 157 13.12 -0.75 12.67
N GLU A 158 12.78 -0.75 13.96
CA GLU A 158 13.13 0.35 14.88
C GLU A 158 14.65 0.56 14.95
N GLU A 159 15.41 -0.53 15.10
CA GLU A 159 16.89 -0.47 15.16
C GLU A 159 17.49 0.09 13.88
N LYS A 160 16.86 -0.14 12.74
CA LYS A 160 17.28 0.37 11.41
C LYS A 160 16.71 1.74 11.07
N GLY A 161 15.82 2.29 11.90
CA GLY A 161 15.15 3.55 11.62
C GLY A 161 14.13 3.45 10.47
N VAL A 162 13.54 2.28 10.26
CA VAL A 162 12.61 2.01 9.17
C VAL A 162 11.18 1.89 9.71
N LYS A 163 10.24 2.54 9.06
CA LYS A 163 8.81 2.41 9.33
C LYS A 163 8.20 1.28 8.52
N ILE A 164 7.21 0.62 9.11
CA ILE A 164 6.43 -0.43 8.47
C ILE A 164 4.99 0.06 8.34
N ALA A 165 4.49 0.14 7.11
CA ALA A 165 3.13 0.53 6.82
C ALA A 165 2.35 -0.68 6.28
N ILE A 166 1.29 -1.06 6.99
CA ILE A 166 0.47 -2.23 6.67
C ILE A 166 -0.74 -1.80 5.84
N GLU A 167 -0.89 -2.37 4.65
CA GLU A 167 -2.07 -2.14 3.82
C GLU A 167 -3.28 -2.91 4.35
N ASN A 168 -4.45 -2.29 4.27
CA ASN A 168 -5.70 -2.85 4.76
C ASN A 168 -6.45 -3.73 3.73
N CYS A 169 -5.74 -4.29 2.77
CA CYS A 169 -6.30 -5.21 1.79
C CYS A 169 -6.58 -6.59 2.42
N PRO A 170 -7.79 -7.14 2.31
CA PRO A 170 -8.12 -8.47 2.83
C PRO A 170 -7.42 -9.63 2.13
N MET A 171 -6.92 -9.44 0.91
CA MET A 171 -6.22 -10.48 0.14
C MET A 171 -7.06 -11.71 -0.11
N LEU A 172 -8.13 -11.53 -0.88
CA LEU A 172 -9.00 -12.62 -1.33
C LEU A 172 -8.52 -13.09 -2.72
N PHE A 173 -7.89 -14.25 -2.79
CA PHE A 173 -7.40 -14.81 -4.05
C PHE A 173 -8.39 -15.82 -4.63
N THR A 174 -9.07 -16.56 -3.77
CA THR A 174 -10.03 -17.61 -4.14
C THR A 174 -11.30 -17.51 -3.29
N ASN A 175 -12.33 -18.25 -3.67
CA ASN A 175 -13.55 -18.38 -2.88
C ASN A 175 -13.33 -19.10 -1.55
N ASP A 176 -12.26 -19.90 -1.46
CA ASP A 176 -11.95 -20.70 -0.28
C ASP A 176 -11.45 -19.85 0.90
N GLU A 177 -10.97 -18.65 0.62
CA GLU A 177 -10.46 -17.71 1.63
C GLU A 177 -11.56 -16.81 2.22
N TRP A 178 -12.75 -16.86 1.67
CA TRP A 178 -13.86 -16.08 2.16
C TRP A 178 -14.55 -16.78 3.36
N PRO A 179 -14.87 -16.05 4.46
CA PRO A 179 -14.72 -14.58 4.62
C PRO A 179 -13.38 -14.14 5.24
N GLY A 180 -12.44 -15.02 5.44
CA GLY A 180 -11.22 -14.71 6.19
C GLY A 180 -10.19 -13.87 5.45
N GLY A 181 -9.92 -14.20 4.20
CA GLY A 181 -8.80 -13.60 3.46
C GLY A 181 -7.43 -13.97 4.03
N GLN A 182 -6.39 -13.33 3.56
CA GLN A 182 -5.01 -13.57 3.97
C GLN A 182 -4.33 -12.37 4.64
N ASN A 183 -5.11 -11.43 5.16
CA ASN A 183 -4.58 -10.31 5.93
C ASN A 183 -5.56 -9.95 7.06
N ILE A 184 -5.07 -9.84 8.28
CA ILE A 184 -5.89 -9.55 9.46
C ILE A 184 -6.19 -8.05 9.64
N MET A 185 -5.37 -7.18 9.06
CA MET A 185 -5.45 -5.72 9.22
C MET A 185 -6.53 -5.06 8.34
N THR A 186 -7.73 -5.62 8.34
CA THR A 186 -8.78 -5.28 7.36
C THR A 186 -9.91 -4.41 7.90
N THR A 187 -9.95 -4.18 9.21
CA THR A 187 -10.99 -3.37 9.86
C THR A 187 -10.39 -2.50 10.95
N PRO A 188 -11.01 -1.34 11.26
CA PRO A 188 -10.59 -0.53 12.40
C PRO A 188 -10.58 -1.32 13.72
N ALA A 189 -11.53 -2.22 13.92
CA ALA A 189 -11.58 -3.08 15.10
C ALA A 189 -10.33 -3.95 15.24
N ASN A 190 -9.89 -4.57 14.15
CA ASN A 190 -8.65 -5.36 14.14
C ASN A 190 -7.41 -4.47 14.28
N TRP A 191 -7.40 -3.27 13.69
CA TRP A 191 -6.29 -2.33 13.85
C TRP A 191 -6.06 -1.99 15.31
N ARG A 192 -7.10 -1.70 16.07
CA ARG A 192 -6.97 -1.40 17.50
C ARG A 192 -6.31 -2.54 18.25
N ARG A 193 -6.69 -3.78 17.96
CA ARG A 193 -6.12 -4.98 18.59
C ARG A 193 -4.65 -5.16 18.21
N VAL A 194 -4.30 -5.01 16.95
CA VAL A 194 -2.90 -5.15 16.50
C VAL A 194 -2.02 -4.05 17.08
N PHE A 195 -2.51 -2.82 17.16
CA PHE A 195 -1.75 -1.71 17.77
C PHE A 195 -1.58 -1.85 19.28
N GLU A 196 -2.45 -2.57 19.97
CA GLU A 196 -2.23 -2.94 21.37
C GLU A 196 -1.11 -3.98 21.51
N ILE A 197 -1.01 -4.91 20.56
CA ILE A 197 0.07 -5.92 20.53
C ILE A 197 1.40 -5.26 20.12
N ILE A 198 1.37 -4.38 19.14
CA ILE A 198 2.53 -3.72 18.56
C ILE A 198 2.41 -2.22 18.81
N ASP A 199 2.88 -1.81 19.97
CA ASP A 199 2.94 -0.40 20.36
C ASP A 199 4.30 0.17 19.95
N SER A 200 4.40 0.62 18.71
CA SER A 200 5.64 1.16 18.14
C SER A 200 5.36 2.37 17.25
N PRO A 201 6.18 3.44 17.36
CA PRO A 201 6.08 4.57 16.45
C PRO A 201 6.50 4.22 15.01
N ASN A 202 7.10 3.05 14.80
CA ASN A 202 7.55 2.58 13.49
C ASN A 202 6.57 1.62 12.82
N PHE A 203 5.42 1.36 13.43
CA PHE A 203 4.41 0.48 12.88
C PHE A 203 3.11 1.23 12.67
N GLY A 204 2.59 1.23 11.45
CA GLY A 204 1.40 1.98 11.08
C GLY A 204 0.71 1.41 9.86
N ILE A 205 -0.02 2.25 9.16
CA ILE A 205 -0.97 1.88 8.12
C ILE A 205 -0.55 2.46 6.77
N ASN A 206 -0.66 1.65 5.73
CA ASN A 206 -0.77 2.05 4.34
C ASN A 206 -2.26 2.01 3.97
N TYR A 207 -2.88 3.17 3.92
CA TYR A 207 -4.33 3.31 3.88
C TYR A 207 -4.88 3.24 2.47
N ASP A 208 -5.75 2.27 2.21
CA ASP A 208 -6.48 2.11 0.95
C ASP A 208 -7.99 2.24 1.23
N PRO A 209 -8.67 3.27 0.70
CA PRO A 209 -10.08 3.50 0.98
C PRO A 209 -10.99 2.48 0.29
N SER A 210 -10.55 1.89 -0.82
CA SER A 210 -11.38 1.00 -1.64
C SER A 210 -11.82 -0.26 -0.88
N HIS A 211 -10.93 -0.81 -0.07
CA HIS A 211 -11.22 -2.02 0.70
C HIS A 211 -12.25 -1.81 1.81
N PHE A 212 -12.45 -0.59 2.24
CA PHE A 212 -13.53 -0.26 3.18
C PHE A 212 -14.87 -0.10 2.49
N VAL A 213 -14.90 0.44 1.27
CA VAL A 213 -16.15 0.64 0.52
C VAL A 213 -16.90 -0.68 0.34
N TRP A 214 -16.25 -1.71 -0.17
CA TRP A 214 -16.93 -2.97 -0.42
C TRP A 214 -17.23 -3.78 0.85
N GLN A 215 -16.57 -3.48 1.96
CA GLN A 215 -16.88 -4.02 3.28
C GLN A 215 -17.97 -3.22 4.00
N MET A 216 -18.45 -2.12 3.40
CA MET A 216 -19.43 -1.21 4.01
C MET A 216 -18.90 -0.55 5.30
N ILE A 217 -17.60 -0.35 5.37
CA ILE A 217 -16.92 0.38 6.45
C ILE A 217 -16.76 1.83 6.01
N ASP A 218 -16.97 2.77 6.93
CA ASP A 218 -16.66 4.17 6.69
C ASP A 218 -15.16 4.36 6.44
N TYR A 219 -14.79 4.88 5.28
CA TYR A 219 -13.40 5.08 4.89
C TYR A 219 -12.87 6.50 5.21
N ILE A 220 -13.67 7.32 5.83
CA ILE A 220 -13.29 8.68 6.24
C ILE A 220 -12.93 8.73 7.73
N GLN A 221 -13.82 8.24 8.60
CA GLN A 221 -13.64 8.31 10.05
C GLN A 221 -12.34 7.65 10.54
N PRO A 222 -11.89 6.50 10.02
CA PRO A 222 -10.63 5.90 10.45
C PRO A 222 -9.40 6.78 10.20
N LEU A 223 -9.43 7.68 9.21
CA LEU A 223 -8.35 8.64 8.99
C LEU A 223 -8.17 9.55 10.20
N TYR A 224 -9.26 10.00 10.82
CA TYR A 224 -9.21 10.85 12.01
C TYR A 224 -8.78 10.06 13.24
N GLU A 225 -9.37 8.90 13.47
CA GLU A 225 -9.04 8.07 14.65
C GLU A 225 -7.57 7.63 14.65
N PHE A 226 -7.06 7.21 13.49
CA PHE A 226 -5.71 6.65 13.36
C PHE A 226 -4.71 7.61 12.72
N LYS A 227 -4.96 8.91 12.79
CA LYS A 227 -4.14 9.94 12.11
C LYS A 227 -2.64 9.79 12.35
N ASP A 228 -2.23 9.42 13.57
CA ASP A 228 -0.82 9.28 13.94
C ASP A 228 -0.19 7.98 13.42
N LYS A 229 -1.00 7.08 12.88
CA LYS A 229 -0.60 5.79 12.32
C LYS A 229 -0.68 5.74 10.79
N ILE A 230 -1.13 6.78 10.12
CA ILE A 230 -1.20 6.83 8.65
C ILE A 230 0.17 7.20 8.12
N PHE A 231 0.92 6.21 7.61
CA PHE A 231 2.29 6.39 7.13
C PHE A 231 2.38 6.49 5.61
N HIS A 232 1.46 5.88 4.92
CA HIS A 232 1.41 5.81 3.47
C HIS A 232 -0.05 5.70 3.02
N VAL A 233 -0.37 6.18 1.83
CA VAL A 233 -1.75 6.24 1.34
C VAL A 233 -1.83 5.74 -0.10
N HIS A 234 -2.83 4.92 -0.37
CA HIS A 234 -3.19 4.52 -1.73
C HIS A 234 -4.37 5.32 -2.28
N TYR A 235 -4.33 5.55 -3.58
CA TYR A 235 -5.44 6.03 -4.40
C TYR A 235 -5.91 4.90 -5.31
N LYS A 236 -6.83 4.11 -4.81
CA LYS A 236 -7.51 3.05 -5.55
C LYS A 236 -9.00 3.20 -5.39
N ASP A 237 -9.75 3.04 -6.46
CA ASP A 237 -11.20 3.11 -6.46
C ASP A 237 -11.83 1.73 -6.60
N ILE A 238 -13.13 1.69 -6.40
CA ILE A 238 -13.93 0.49 -6.46
C ILE A 238 -15.37 0.85 -6.80
N LYS A 239 -16.03 -0.01 -7.54
CA LYS A 239 -17.45 0.11 -7.82
C LYS A 239 -18.22 -1.04 -7.20
N LEU A 240 -19.26 -0.71 -6.42
CA LEU A 240 -20.26 -1.64 -5.94
C LEU A 240 -21.40 -1.69 -6.95
N TYR A 241 -21.75 -2.90 -7.37
CA TYR A 241 -22.91 -3.13 -8.25
C TYR A 241 -24.10 -3.53 -7.37
N GLN A 242 -24.97 -2.56 -7.08
CA GLN A 242 -26.09 -2.75 -6.15
C GLN A 242 -27.09 -3.81 -6.64
N ASP A 243 -27.29 -3.92 -7.93
CA ASP A 243 -28.13 -4.96 -8.54
C ASP A 243 -27.54 -6.36 -8.33
N LYS A 244 -26.23 -6.51 -8.45
CA LYS A 244 -25.54 -7.78 -8.18
C LYS A 244 -25.57 -8.12 -6.69
N LEU A 245 -25.30 -7.13 -5.85
CA LEU A 245 -25.38 -7.31 -4.40
C LEU A 245 -26.78 -7.75 -3.95
N ALA A 246 -27.83 -7.14 -4.53
CA ALA A 246 -29.21 -7.50 -4.25
C ALA A 246 -29.56 -8.93 -4.67
N ASP A 247 -28.86 -9.47 -5.65
CA ASP A 247 -29.08 -10.84 -6.15
C ASP A 247 -28.33 -11.90 -5.34
N VAL A 248 -27.05 -11.65 -5.04
CA VAL A 248 -26.20 -12.65 -4.37
C VAL A 248 -26.05 -12.46 -2.86
N GLY A 249 -26.28 -11.26 -2.36
CA GLY A 249 -26.16 -10.92 -0.94
C GLY A 249 -24.70 -10.77 -0.46
N ILE A 250 -24.56 -10.24 0.75
CA ILE A 250 -23.25 -9.97 1.36
C ILE A 250 -22.48 -11.24 1.76
N MET A 251 -23.14 -12.38 1.76
CA MET A 251 -22.48 -13.68 2.05
C MET A 251 -21.75 -14.23 0.81
N ALA A 252 -21.99 -13.67 -0.34
CA ALA A 252 -21.25 -14.04 -1.55
C ALA A 252 -19.81 -13.50 -1.49
N THR A 253 -18.92 -14.13 -2.26
CA THR A 253 -17.56 -13.61 -2.44
C THR A 253 -17.64 -12.19 -3.03
N PRO A 254 -16.93 -11.22 -2.47
CA PRO A 254 -17.07 -9.80 -2.87
C PRO A 254 -16.90 -9.51 -4.35
N LEU A 255 -16.04 -10.25 -5.05
CA LEU A 255 -15.84 -10.12 -6.51
C LEU A 255 -17.11 -10.40 -7.33
N GLN A 256 -18.14 -10.97 -6.73
CA GLN A 256 -19.44 -11.16 -7.39
C GLN A 256 -20.27 -9.85 -7.45
N TYR A 257 -20.00 -8.89 -6.58
CA TYR A 257 -20.77 -7.64 -6.53
C TYR A 257 -19.92 -6.37 -6.53
N MET A 258 -18.59 -6.49 -6.67
CA MET A 258 -17.71 -5.33 -6.74
C MET A 258 -16.64 -5.51 -7.82
N SER A 259 -16.08 -4.40 -8.27
CA SER A 259 -14.93 -4.39 -9.18
C SER A 259 -14.01 -3.23 -8.85
N PRO A 260 -12.70 -3.46 -8.75
CA PRO A 260 -11.73 -2.37 -8.67
C PRO A 260 -11.80 -1.47 -9.90
N LYS A 261 -11.63 -0.17 -9.70
CA LYS A 261 -11.69 0.86 -10.73
C LYS A 261 -10.57 1.86 -10.59
N LEU A 262 -10.26 2.56 -11.66
CA LEU A 262 -9.42 3.74 -11.59
C LEU A 262 -10.04 4.81 -10.68
N PRO A 263 -9.23 5.59 -9.97
CA PRO A 263 -9.73 6.75 -9.24
C PRO A 263 -10.64 7.65 -10.09
N GLY A 264 -11.84 7.89 -9.59
CA GLY A 264 -12.88 8.64 -10.28
C GLY A 264 -13.91 7.81 -11.03
N LEU A 265 -13.67 6.52 -11.24
CA LEU A 265 -14.60 5.61 -11.93
C LEU A 265 -15.39 4.69 -10.99
N GLY A 266 -15.23 4.85 -9.70
CA GLY A 266 -15.91 4.05 -8.68
C GLY A 266 -16.67 4.89 -7.66
N ASP A 267 -16.84 4.32 -6.47
CA ASP A 267 -17.71 4.88 -5.43
C ASP A 267 -16.98 5.65 -4.33
N VAL A 268 -15.65 5.76 -4.38
CA VAL A 268 -14.89 6.58 -3.43
C VAL A 268 -15.13 8.06 -3.73
N ASP A 269 -15.54 8.81 -2.71
CA ASP A 269 -15.64 10.27 -2.80
C ASP A 269 -14.25 10.89 -2.58
N TRP A 270 -13.56 11.17 -3.66
CA TRP A 270 -12.18 11.65 -3.63
C TRP A 270 -12.03 13.03 -3.00
N GLY A 271 -13.01 13.89 -3.19
CA GLY A 271 -13.02 15.20 -2.53
C GLY A 271 -13.07 15.07 -1.01
N LYS A 272 -13.95 14.23 -0.48
CA LYS A 272 -14.02 13.94 0.97
C LYS A 272 -12.78 13.26 1.50
N TYR A 273 -12.25 12.30 0.74
CA TYR A 273 -11.05 11.55 1.12
C TYR A 273 -9.82 12.47 1.25
N VAL A 274 -9.55 13.27 0.22
CA VAL A 274 -8.43 14.21 0.24
C VAL A 274 -8.63 15.32 1.28
N SER A 275 -9.87 15.79 1.44
CA SER A 275 -10.21 16.76 2.51
C SER A 275 -9.86 16.21 3.90
N ALA A 276 -10.21 14.96 4.17
CA ALA A 276 -9.86 14.32 5.44
C ALA A 276 -8.33 14.18 5.62
N LEU A 277 -7.60 13.84 4.57
CA LEU A 277 -6.13 13.79 4.62
C LEU A 277 -5.53 15.16 4.98
N THR A 278 -6.07 16.23 4.42
CA THR A 278 -5.62 17.59 4.77
C THR A 278 -5.99 17.98 6.19
N ASP A 279 -7.19 17.62 6.65
CA ASP A 279 -7.65 17.88 8.02
C ASP A 279 -6.75 17.25 9.08
N ILE A 280 -6.30 16.02 8.85
CA ILE A 280 -5.41 15.34 9.79
C ILE A 280 -3.96 15.78 9.68
N GLY A 281 -3.65 16.66 8.75
CA GLY A 281 -2.29 17.18 8.53
C GLY A 281 -1.36 16.17 7.85
N TYR A 282 -1.90 15.21 7.09
CA TYR A 282 -1.08 14.26 6.35
C TYR A 282 -0.28 14.96 5.25
N THR A 283 1.03 14.80 5.27
CA THR A 283 1.97 15.41 4.32
C THR A 283 2.87 14.39 3.63
N GLY A 284 2.52 13.12 3.75
CA GLY A 284 3.30 12.02 3.22
C GLY A 284 3.01 11.68 1.77
N TYR A 285 3.43 10.48 1.41
CA TYR A 285 3.27 9.97 0.06
C TYR A 285 1.89 9.40 -0.17
N THR A 286 1.41 9.57 -1.39
CA THR A 286 0.17 8.96 -1.88
C THR A 286 0.45 8.30 -3.22
N CYS A 287 0.01 7.06 -3.39
CA CYS A 287 0.32 6.28 -4.57
C CYS A 287 -0.95 5.73 -5.23
N ILE A 288 -1.06 5.99 -6.53
CA ILE A 288 -2.09 5.40 -7.38
C ILE A 288 -1.82 3.90 -7.48
N GLU A 289 -2.82 3.09 -7.19
CA GLU A 289 -2.82 1.67 -7.47
C GLU A 289 -3.88 1.37 -8.53
N VAL A 290 -3.47 0.75 -9.62
CA VAL A 290 -4.36 0.42 -10.73
C VAL A 290 -4.72 -1.06 -10.68
N GLU A 291 -6.01 -1.33 -10.54
CA GLU A 291 -6.59 -2.68 -10.64
C GLU A 291 -7.93 -2.62 -11.39
N ASP A 292 -7.92 -2.08 -12.59
CA ASP A 292 -9.12 -1.95 -13.43
C ASP A 292 -8.99 -2.87 -14.66
N LYS A 293 -9.87 -3.84 -14.77
CA LYS A 293 -9.86 -4.85 -15.86
C LYS A 293 -9.87 -4.22 -17.25
N ALA A 294 -10.43 -3.04 -17.41
CA ALA A 294 -10.43 -2.32 -18.68
C ALA A 294 -9.04 -1.87 -19.13
N PHE A 295 -8.06 -1.86 -18.22
CA PHE A 295 -6.72 -1.32 -18.44
C PHE A 295 -5.60 -2.35 -18.17
N GLU A 296 -5.90 -3.64 -18.27
CA GLU A 296 -4.96 -4.70 -17.91
C GLU A 296 -4.48 -5.55 -19.07
N ASN A 297 -4.89 -5.24 -20.30
CA ASN A 297 -4.56 -6.06 -21.45
C ASN A 297 -3.12 -5.89 -21.96
N SER A 298 -2.45 -4.80 -21.57
CA SER A 298 -1.09 -4.51 -21.99
C SER A 298 -0.40 -3.55 -21.02
N LEU A 299 0.93 -3.45 -21.09
CA LEU A 299 1.70 -2.44 -20.36
C LEU A 299 1.27 -1.03 -20.74
N GLU A 300 0.97 -0.78 -22.02
CA GLU A 300 0.50 0.53 -22.47
C GLU A 300 -0.85 0.90 -21.86
N ASP A 301 -1.75 -0.06 -21.66
CA ASP A 301 -3.01 0.17 -20.96
C ASP A 301 -2.77 0.52 -19.48
N ALA A 302 -1.86 -0.18 -18.81
CA ALA A 302 -1.51 0.11 -17.41
C ALA A 302 -0.89 1.50 -17.28
N LYS A 303 0.01 1.89 -18.16
CA LYS A 303 0.60 3.23 -18.20
C LYS A 303 -0.46 4.31 -18.44
N LYS A 304 -1.37 4.08 -19.37
CA LYS A 304 -2.50 4.97 -19.65
C LYS A 304 -3.39 5.13 -18.42
N ALA A 305 -3.65 4.05 -17.71
CA ALA A 305 -4.45 4.06 -16.48
C ALA A 305 -3.82 4.96 -15.41
N VAL A 306 -2.50 4.91 -15.23
CA VAL A 306 -1.78 5.80 -14.31
C VAL A 306 -1.95 7.26 -14.72
N VAL A 307 -1.76 7.56 -15.99
CA VAL A 307 -1.87 8.93 -16.53
C VAL A 307 -3.30 9.49 -16.35
N LEU A 308 -4.31 8.70 -16.66
CA LEU A 308 -5.71 9.10 -16.47
C LEU A 308 -6.05 9.31 -14.99
N SER A 309 -5.60 8.42 -14.12
CA SER A 309 -5.80 8.55 -12.68
C SER A 309 -5.13 9.82 -12.13
N ALA A 310 -3.89 10.09 -12.54
CA ALA A 310 -3.18 11.28 -12.15
C ALA A 310 -3.90 12.55 -12.62
N LYS A 311 -4.37 12.57 -13.85
CA LYS A 311 -5.12 13.70 -14.41
C LYS A 311 -6.39 13.99 -13.60
N TYR A 312 -7.12 12.97 -13.21
CA TYR A 312 -8.32 13.11 -12.39
C TYR A 312 -7.98 13.63 -10.99
N LEU A 313 -6.99 13.02 -10.34
CA LEU A 313 -6.62 13.35 -8.96
C LEU A 313 -6.01 14.74 -8.80
N ARG A 314 -5.45 15.32 -9.85
CA ARG A 314 -4.92 16.71 -9.84
C ARG A 314 -6.00 17.75 -9.51
N ASN A 315 -7.27 17.41 -9.61
CA ASN A 315 -8.35 18.29 -9.17
C ASN A 315 -8.40 18.44 -7.64
N PHE A 316 -7.79 17.52 -6.91
CA PHE A 316 -7.86 17.45 -5.44
C PHE A 316 -6.48 17.59 -4.79
N VAL A 317 -5.43 17.17 -5.47
CA VAL A 317 -4.06 17.14 -4.94
C VAL A 317 -3.29 18.37 -5.44
N ILE A 318 -2.93 19.20 -4.50
CA ILE A 318 -2.19 20.46 -4.74
C ILE A 318 -0.84 20.46 -4.04
#